data_82448e9d6d4b4432399aac50cf5fbc93
#
_entry.id   82448e9d6d4b4432399aac50cf5fbc93
#
_cell.length_a   1.000
_cell.length_b   1.000
_cell.length_c   1.000
_cell.angle_alpha   90.00
_cell.angle_beta   90.00
_cell.angle_gamma   90.00
#
_symmetry.space_group_name_H-M   'P 1'
#
loop_
_entity.id
_entity.type
_entity.pdbx_description
1 polymer ?
#
loop_
_entity_poly.entity_id
_entity_poly.type
_entity_poly.pdbx_seq_one_letter_code
_entity_poly.pdbx_strand_id
1 'polypeptide(L)'
;MVRTEQNWENSFHFFWRFIHNPLKIGALRPSSAQLCRATVKAIEPEKCRCVVELGPGTGVITQYLLNSIDPQSRFLAVEIDPVFHENLQKRFPGTAIHRGDAEDLGKWLQPQKSGLADAVVSGLPWTLFTESQCRSILAEIASCMQPDGIFVTLCY
;
A
#
# COMPACT_ATOMS: atom_id res chain seq x y z
N MET A 1 -17.89 2.88 21.84
CA MET A 1 -16.54 2.58 22.33
C MET A 1 -15.60 3.44 21.53
N VAL A 2 -15.13 4.54 22.10
CA VAL A 2 -14.30 5.55 21.41
C VAL A 2 -12.91 4.94 21.20
N ARG A 3 -12.55 4.63 19.94
CA ARG A 3 -11.16 4.31 19.56
C ARG A 3 -10.31 5.52 19.92
N THR A 4 -9.38 5.36 20.82
CA THR A 4 -8.45 6.42 21.20
C THR A 4 -7.58 6.76 19.99
N GLU A 5 -7.85 7.89 19.36
CA GLU A 5 -7.10 8.47 18.23
C GLU A 5 -5.60 8.66 18.54
N GLN A 6 -5.22 8.62 19.81
CA GLN A 6 -3.87 8.86 20.31
C GLN A 6 -2.84 7.76 20.03
N ASN A 7 -3.26 6.51 19.79
CA ASN A 7 -2.28 5.40 19.63
C ASN A 7 -1.74 5.28 18.19
N TRP A 8 -2.51 5.61 17.17
CA TRP A 8 -2.05 5.56 15.78
C TRP A 8 -1.14 6.75 15.44
N GLU A 9 -1.40 7.96 16.01
CA GLU A 9 -0.54 9.12 15.80
C GLU A 9 0.89 8.88 16.29
N ASN A 10 1.07 8.25 17.44
CA ASN A 10 2.41 7.92 17.98
C ASN A 10 3.14 6.87 17.12
N SER A 11 2.45 5.84 16.66
CA SER A 11 3.03 4.80 15.78
C SER A 11 3.35 5.39 14.41
N PHE A 12 2.50 6.28 13.93
CA PHE A 12 2.66 6.97 12.66
C PHE A 12 3.82 7.96 12.67
N HIS A 13 3.98 8.75 13.75
CA HIS A 13 5.14 9.64 13.93
C HIS A 13 6.45 8.87 14.03
N PHE A 14 6.45 7.66 14.58
CA PHE A 14 7.63 6.80 14.62
C PHE A 14 7.97 6.30 13.21
N PHE A 15 6.99 5.84 12.45
CA PHE A 15 7.14 5.41 11.05
C PHE A 15 7.60 6.58 10.15
N TRP A 16 7.04 7.76 10.36
CA TRP A 16 7.42 9.00 9.68
C TRP A 16 8.89 9.38 9.96
N ARG A 17 9.34 9.25 11.22
CA ARG A 17 10.75 9.44 11.60
C ARG A 17 11.67 8.39 10.95
N PHE A 18 11.19 7.19 10.77
CA PHE A 18 11.94 6.11 10.14
C PHE A 18 12.13 6.36 8.64
N ILE A 19 11.09 6.77 7.93
CA ILE A 19 11.15 7.10 6.50
C ILE A 19 11.91 8.40 6.24
N HIS A 20 11.83 9.38 7.12
CA HIS A 20 12.46 10.70 6.95
C HIS A 20 13.88 10.80 7.53
N ASN A 21 14.45 9.72 8.06
CA ASN A 21 15.82 9.69 8.54
C ASN A 21 16.71 8.74 7.70
N PRO A 22 16.84 8.98 6.38
CA PRO A 22 17.65 8.15 5.48
C PRO A 22 19.14 8.19 5.83
N LEU A 23 19.56 9.17 6.66
CA LEU A 23 20.96 9.36 7.04
C LEU A 23 21.47 8.34 8.07
N LYS A 24 20.57 7.62 8.78
CA LYS A 24 20.98 6.57 9.72
C LYS A 24 21.04 5.17 9.10
N ILE A 25 20.53 5.02 7.86
CA ILE A 25 20.60 3.77 7.12
C ILE A 25 21.47 4.00 5.88
N GLY A 26 22.77 4.11 6.11
CA GLY A 26 23.79 4.36 5.06
C GLY A 26 23.96 3.26 4.00
N ALA A 27 22.94 2.41 3.79
CA ALA A 27 23.00 1.26 2.90
C ALA A 27 21.84 1.14 1.90
N LEU A 28 20.93 2.13 1.77
CA LEU A 28 19.65 1.91 1.07
C LEU A 28 19.52 2.50 -0.35
N ARG A 29 20.58 3.01 -0.95
CA ARG A 29 20.46 3.62 -2.31
C ARG A 29 20.40 2.62 -3.48
N PRO A 30 21.21 1.56 -3.54
CA PRO A 30 21.02 0.51 -4.57
C PRO A 30 19.92 -0.47 -4.20
N SER A 31 19.72 -0.75 -2.90
CA SER A 31 18.76 -1.71 -2.38
C SER A 31 17.29 -1.29 -2.60
N SER A 32 16.96 0.01 -2.55
CA SER A 32 15.58 0.47 -2.72
C SER A 32 15.02 0.19 -4.12
N ALA A 33 15.79 0.49 -5.17
CA ALA A 33 15.36 0.25 -6.55
C ALA A 33 15.28 -1.25 -6.90
N GLN A 34 16.20 -2.06 -6.36
CA GLN A 34 16.15 -3.52 -6.52
C GLN A 34 14.94 -4.11 -5.79
N LEU A 35 14.68 -3.64 -4.56
CA LEU A 35 13.53 -4.08 -3.79
C LEU A 35 12.22 -3.72 -4.49
N CYS A 36 12.06 -2.49 -4.97
CA CYS A 36 10.88 -2.09 -5.73
C CYS A 36 10.67 -2.96 -6.98
N ARG A 37 11.73 -3.20 -7.75
CA ARG A 37 11.66 -4.10 -8.92
C ARG A 37 11.30 -5.52 -8.54
N ALA A 38 11.88 -6.05 -7.47
CA ALA A 38 11.57 -7.40 -6.99
C ALA A 38 10.10 -7.51 -6.52
N THR A 39 9.62 -6.51 -5.77
CA THR A 39 8.22 -6.42 -5.32
C THR A 39 7.26 -6.39 -6.50
N VAL A 40 7.52 -5.53 -7.49
CA VAL A 40 6.67 -5.41 -8.67
C VAL A 40 6.73 -6.68 -9.53
N LYS A 41 7.91 -7.28 -9.71
CA LYS A 41 8.05 -8.54 -10.44
C LYS A 41 7.30 -9.69 -9.78
N ALA A 42 7.24 -9.70 -8.45
CA ALA A 42 6.58 -10.78 -7.69
C ALA A 42 5.08 -10.88 -7.93
N ILE A 43 4.42 -9.79 -8.33
CA ILE A 43 2.98 -9.77 -8.63
C ILE A 43 2.66 -10.07 -10.09
N GLU A 44 3.66 -10.29 -10.94
CA GLU A 44 3.48 -10.50 -12.39
C GLU A 44 2.56 -9.42 -13.02
N PRO A 45 2.96 -8.14 -12.97
CA PRO A 45 2.07 -7.00 -13.20
C PRO A 45 1.40 -7.00 -14.56
N GLU A 46 2.03 -7.62 -15.57
CA GLU A 46 1.49 -7.77 -16.92
C GLU A 46 0.27 -8.71 -17.00
N LYS A 47 0.05 -9.53 -15.97
CA LYS A 47 -1.10 -10.43 -15.87
C LYS A 47 -2.24 -9.85 -15.03
N CYS A 48 -1.97 -8.80 -14.27
CA CYS A 48 -2.93 -8.22 -13.35
C CYS A 48 -3.90 -7.28 -14.08
N ARG A 49 -5.19 -7.45 -13.87
CA ARG A 49 -6.25 -6.52 -14.30
C ARG A 49 -6.58 -5.48 -13.23
N CYS A 50 -6.33 -5.82 -11.97
CA CYS A 50 -6.55 -4.95 -10.82
C CYS A 50 -5.43 -5.12 -9.81
N VAL A 51 -4.70 -4.02 -9.55
CA VAL A 51 -3.63 -3.95 -8.57
C VAL A 51 -3.98 -2.93 -7.50
N VAL A 52 -3.79 -3.32 -6.24
CA VAL A 52 -4.00 -2.46 -5.08
C VAL A 52 -2.67 -2.22 -4.36
N GLU A 53 -2.43 -0.99 -3.94
CA GLU A 53 -1.33 -0.62 -3.06
C GLU A 53 -1.86 -0.09 -1.72
N LEU A 54 -1.41 -0.67 -0.61
CA LEU A 54 -1.74 -0.24 0.74
C LEU A 54 -0.54 0.45 1.38
N GLY A 55 -0.72 1.71 1.81
CA GLY A 55 0.34 2.52 2.40
C GLY A 55 1.45 2.90 1.41
N PRO A 56 1.13 3.57 0.29
CA PRO A 56 2.11 4.01 -0.71
C PRO A 56 3.16 4.99 -0.17
N GLY A 57 2.85 5.72 0.91
CA GLY A 57 3.75 6.67 1.53
C GLY A 57 4.27 7.73 0.56
N THR A 58 5.56 7.73 0.26
CA THR A 58 6.16 8.67 -0.69
C THR A 58 5.91 8.33 -2.17
N GLY A 59 5.28 7.17 -2.47
CA GLY A 59 4.95 6.75 -3.82
C GLY A 59 6.10 6.16 -4.62
N VAL A 60 7.14 5.65 -3.96
CA VAL A 60 8.27 5.02 -4.66
C VAL A 60 7.81 3.74 -5.36
N ILE A 61 7.11 2.85 -4.65
CA ILE A 61 6.58 1.60 -5.23
C ILE A 61 5.47 1.91 -6.23
N THR A 62 4.58 2.88 -5.91
CA THR A 62 3.55 3.38 -6.82
C THR A 62 4.10 3.66 -8.21
N GLN A 63 5.23 4.38 -8.30
CA GLN A 63 5.89 4.70 -9.57
C GLN A 63 6.28 3.45 -10.35
N TYR A 64 6.84 2.44 -9.68
CA TYR A 64 7.23 1.19 -10.33
C TYR A 64 6.00 0.37 -10.77
N LEU A 65 4.95 0.33 -9.95
CA LEU A 65 3.69 -0.35 -10.29
C LEU A 65 3.06 0.28 -11.52
N LEU A 66 2.84 1.60 -11.53
CA LEU A 66 2.23 2.31 -12.64
C LEU A 66 3.01 2.20 -13.95
N ASN A 67 4.33 2.03 -13.87
CA ASN A 67 5.20 1.82 -15.05
C ASN A 67 5.18 0.37 -15.56
N SER A 68 4.64 -0.58 -14.79
CA SER A 68 4.76 -2.02 -15.09
C SER A 68 3.44 -2.71 -15.37
N ILE A 69 2.32 -2.19 -14.85
CA ILE A 69 0.98 -2.71 -15.14
C ILE A 69 0.52 -2.29 -16.53
N ASP A 70 -0.37 -3.08 -17.13
CA ASP A 70 -1.01 -2.69 -18.38
C ASP A 70 -1.77 -1.35 -18.19
N PRO A 71 -1.70 -0.41 -19.16
CA PRO A 71 -2.45 0.85 -19.08
C PRO A 71 -3.97 0.71 -18.94
N GLN A 72 -4.53 -0.44 -19.30
CA GLN A 72 -5.94 -0.76 -19.11
C GLN A 72 -6.24 -1.40 -17.77
N SER A 73 -5.21 -1.79 -17.02
CA SER A 73 -5.37 -2.34 -15.69
C SER A 73 -5.85 -1.30 -14.71
N ARG A 74 -6.73 -1.68 -13.83
CA ARG A 74 -7.17 -0.86 -12.72
C ARG A 74 -6.08 -0.81 -11.66
N PHE A 75 -5.70 0.39 -11.26
CA PHE A 75 -4.84 0.63 -10.11
C PHE A 75 -5.60 1.40 -9.04
N LEU A 76 -5.39 1.04 -7.79
CA LEU A 76 -5.97 1.72 -6.63
C LEU A 76 -4.96 1.74 -5.49
N ALA A 77 -4.78 2.90 -4.85
CA ALA A 77 -3.98 3.01 -3.64
C ALA A 77 -4.79 3.57 -2.48
N VAL A 78 -4.48 3.11 -1.25
CA VAL A 78 -5.08 3.59 -0.01
C VAL A 78 -3.99 4.08 0.92
N GLU A 79 -4.07 5.37 1.30
CA GLU A 79 -3.11 6.05 2.17
C GLU A 79 -3.86 6.75 3.30
N ILE A 80 -3.45 6.48 4.53
CA ILE A 80 -4.10 7.03 5.71
C ILE A 80 -3.62 8.44 6.04
N ASP A 81 -2.34 8.73 5.75
CA ASP A 81 -1.74 10.02 6.04
C ASP A 81 -2.21 11.11 5.06
N PRO A 82 -2.77 12.22 5.54
CA PRO A 82 -3.28 13.27 4.68
C PRO A 82 -2.18 13.97 3.87
N VAL A 83 -0.97 14.09 4.41
CA VAL A 83 0.16 14.77 3.74
C VAL A 83 0.70 13.90 2.61
N PHE A 84 0.89 12.60 2.87
CA PHE A 84 1.30 11.66 1.82
C PHE A 84 0.22 11.53 0.75
N HIS A 85 -1.04 11.42 1.14
CA HIS A 85 -2.15 11.36 0.20
C HIS A 85 -2.16 12.58 -0.75
N GLU A 86 -2.06 13.80 -0.22
CA GLU A 86 -2.02 15.03 -1.03
C GLU A 86 -0.80 15.05 -1.98
N ASN A 87 0.38 14.66 -1.49
CA ASN A 87 1.59 14.59 -2.29
C ASN A 87 1.50 13.55 -3.40
N LEU A 88 0.90 12.39 -3.11
CA LEU A 88 0.66 11.34 -4.09
C LEU A 88 -0.30 11.79 -5.19
N GLN A 89 -1.39 12.49 -4.85
CA GLN A 89 -2.33 13.03 -5.83
C GLN A 89 -1.65 14.06 -6.77
N LYS A 90 -0.76 14.90 -6.22
CA LYS A 90 0.02 15.85 -7.03
C LYS A 90 1.03 15.13 -7.93
N ARG A 91 1.67 14.07 -7.44
CA ARG A 91 2.70 13.32 -8.15
C ARG A 91 2.13 12.40 -9.23
N PHE A 92 0.95 11.84 -8.99
CA PHE A 92 0.28 10.88 -9.88
C PHE A 92 -1.13 11.35 -10.23
N PRO A 93 -1.27 12.44 -10.99
CA PRO A 93 -2.58 12.99 -11.33
C PRO A 93 -3.39 11.98 -12.14
N GLY A 94 -4.68 11.87 -11.81
CA GLY A 94 -5.60 10.92 -12.46
C GLY A 94 -5.52 9.47 -11.95
N THR A 95 -4.61 9.17 -11.03
CA THR A 95 -4.54 7.85 -10.39
C THR A 95 -5.53 7.77 -9.23
N ALA A 96 -6.20 6.62 -9.08
CA ALA A 96 -7.14 6.39 -7.98
C ALA A 96 -6.40 6.18 -6.66
N ILE A 97 -6.15 7.26 -5.93
CA ILE A 97 -5.52 7.27 -4.61
C ILE A 97 -6.55 7.77 -3.61
N HIS A 98 -6.94 6.90 -2.67
CA HIS A 98 -7.95 7.20 -1.67
C HIS A 98 -7.30 7.45 -0.31
N ARG A 99 -7.84 8.46 0.40
CA ARG A 99 -7.49 8.67 1.79
C ARG A 99 -8.34 7.76 2.67
N GLY A 100 -7.72 6.81 3.37
CA GLY A 100 -8.45 5.87 4.21
C GLY A 100 -7.58 4.86 4.92
N ASP A 101 -8.24 4.03 5.72
CA ASP A 101 -7.62 2.92 6.43
C ASP A 101 -7.61 1.67 5.53
N ALA A 102 -6.57 0.85 5.65
CA ALA A 102 -6.48 -0.43 4.96
C ALA A 102 -7.57 -1.43 5.43
N GLU A 103 -8.07 -1.28 6.66
CA GLU A 103 -9.21 -2.04 7.19
C GLU A 103 -10.52 -1.77 6.43
N ASP A 104 -10.56 -0.72 5.62
CA ASP A 104 -11.73 -0.30 4.84
C ASP A 104 -11.53 -0.49 3.32
N LEU A 105 -10.57 -1.32 2.89
CA LEU A 105 -10.22 -1.51 1.48
C LEU A 105 -11.45 -1.76 0.59
N GLY A 106 -12.39 -2.58 1.03
CA GLY A 106 -13.60 -2.91 0.28
C GLY A 106 -14.49 -1.71 -0.05
N LYS A 107 -14.44 -0.64 0.75
CA LYS A 107 -15.16 0.61 0.43
C LYS A 107 -14.66 1.26 -0.84
N TRP A 108 -13.35 1.18 -1.07
CA TRP A 108 -12.67 1.82 -2.20
C TRP A 108 -12.61 0.90 -3.42
N LEU A 109 -12.28 -0.37 -3.20
CA LEU A 109 -12.20 -1.36 -4.26
C LEU A 109 -13.57 -1.68 -4.85
N GLN A 110 -14.61 -1.74 -3.99
CA GLN A 110 -15.98 -2.12 -4.35
C GLN A 110 -16.02 -3.46 -5.14
N PRO A 111 -15.57 -4.57 -4.55
CA PRO A 111 -15.36 -5.82 -5.29
C PRO A 111 -16.61 -6.36 -5.97
N GLN A 112 -17.80 -6.09 -5.40
CA GLN A 112 -19.08 -6.50 -5.97
C GLN A 112 -19.44 -5.76 -7.27
N LYS A 113 -18.87 -4.56 -7.48
CA LYS A 113 -19.13 -3.73 -8.68
C LYS A 113 -17.98 -3.76 -9.68
N SER A 114 -16.75 -3.78 -9.18
CA SER A 114 -15.55 -3.54 -9.98
C SER A 114 -14.61 -4.72 -10.04
N GLY A 115 -14.97 -5.84 -9.39
CA GLY A 115 -14.16 -7.05 -9.32
C GLY A 115 -13.11 -7.02 -8.21
N LEU A 116 -12.56 -8.21 -7.93
CA LEU A 116 -11.52 -8.44 -6.93
C LEU A 116 -10.14 -8.03 -7.46
N ALA A 117 -9.21 -7.80 -6.55
CA ALA A 117 -7.82 -7.52 -6.90
C ALA A 117 -7.06 -8.81 -7.29
N ASP A 118 -6.29 -8.75 -8.36
CA ASP A 118 -5.36 -9.81 -8.74
C ASP A 118 -4.08 -9.75 -7.90
N ALA A 119 -3.69 -8.54 -7.49
CA ALA A 119 -2.55 -8.35 -6.63
C ALA A 119 -2.77 -7.22 -5.61
N VAL A 120 -2.26 -7.44 -4.40
CA VAL A 120 -2.18 -6.41 -3.35
C VAL A 120 -0.73 -6.27 -2.90
N VAL A 121 -0.19 -5.06 -2.99
CA VAL A 121 1.14 -4.70 -2.50
C VAL A 121 0.99 -3.85 -1.26
N SER A 122 1.65 -4.25 -0.16
CA SER A 122 1.55 -3.57 1.13
C SER A 122 2.88 -2.98 1.56
N GLY A 123 2.89 -1.66 1.74
CA GLY A 123 3.94 -0.90 2.42
C GLY A 123 3.60 -0.59 3.89
N LEU A 124 2.63 -1.29 4.47
CA LEU A 124 2.18 -1.04 5.83
C LEU A 124 3.23 -1.47 6.87
N PRO A 125 3.33 -0.74 7.99
CA PRO A 125 4.27 -1.04 9.06
C PRO A 125 3.74 -2.16 9.98
N TRP A 126 3.71 -3.40 9.49
CA TRP A 126 3.12 -4.55 10.17
C TRP A 126 3.64 -4.77 11.59
N THR A 127 4.92 -4.43 11.84
CA THR A 127 5.53 -4.58 13.17
C THR A 127 5.01 -3.61 14.22
N LEU A 128 4.28 -2.55 13.80
CA LEU A 128 3.68 -1.55 14.68
C LEU A 128 2.20 -1.84 14.99
N PHE A 129 1.61 -2.81 14.30
CA PHE A 129 0.21 -3.17 14.50
C PHE A 129 0.05 -4.20 15.62
N THR A 130 -1.06 -4.11 16.32
CA THR A 130 -1.48 -5.17 17.23
C THR A 130 -1.90 -6.41 16.43
N GLU A 131 -1.89 -7.57 17.05
CA GLU A 131 -2.35 -8.81 16.42
C GLU A 131 -3.80 -8.68 15.88
N SER A 132 -4.66 -8.00 16.62
CA SER A 132 -6.05 -7.76 16.19
C SER A 132 -6.12 -6.91 14.93
N GLN A 133 -5.30 -5.85 14.83
CA GLN A 133 -5.23 -5.01 13.63
C GLN A 133 -4.67 -5.80 12.45
N CYS A 134 -3.60 -6.58 12.63
CA CYS A 134 -3.07 -7.43 11.58
C CYS A 134 -4.14 -8.40 11.05
N ARG A 135 -4.90 -9.06 11.95
CA ARG A 135 -5.98 -9.97 11.56
C ARG A 135 -7.10 -9.26 10.80
N SER A 136 -7.51 -8.07 11.26
CA SER A 136 -8.54 -7.27 10.61
C SER A 136 -8.13 -6.86 9.18
N ILE A 137 -6.92 -6.31 9.02
CA ILE A 137 -6.40 -5.90 7.71
C ILE A 137 -6.25 -7.10 6.78
N LEU A 138 -5.69 -8.22 7.25
CA LEU A 138 -5.52 -9.42 6.44
C LEU A 138 -6.86 -10.03 6.01
N ALA A 139 -7.87 -10.02 6.89
CA ALA A 139 -9.22 -10.49 6.56
C ALA A 139 -9.85 -9.59 5.48
N GLU A 140 -9.68 -8.28 5.58
CA GLU A 140 -10.17 -7.33 4.59
C GLU A 140 -9.47 -7.52 3.24
N ILE A 141 -8.13 -7.64 3.24
CA ILE A 141 -7.37 -7.95 2.02
C ILE A 141 -7.87 -9.24 1.38
N ALA A 142 -8.00 -10.33 2.15
CA ALA A 142 -8.46 -11.61 1.66
C ALA A 142 -9.87 -11.54 1.04
N SER A 143 -10.77 -10.74 1.62
CA SER A 143 -12.12 -10.52 1.09
C SER A 143 -12.15 -9.75 -0.23
N CYS A 144 -11.10 -9.01 -0.51
CA CYS A 144 -10.95 -8.12 -1.68
C CYS A 144 -10.09 -8.71 -2.80
N MET A 145 -9.47 -9.88 -2.59
CA MET A 145 -8.56 -10.53 -3.56
C MET A 145 -9.22 -11.66 -4.31
N GLN A 146 -8.73 -11.92 -5.52
CA GLN A 146 -9.02 -13.15 -6.26
C GLN A 146 -8.50 -14.36 -5.47
N PRO A 147 -9.11 -15.55 -5.62
CA PRO A 147 -8.67 -16.77 -4.92
C PRO A 147 -7.21 -17.16 -5.21
N ASP A 148 -6.72 -16.83 -6.38
CA ASP A 148 -5.34 -17.02 -6.85
C ASP A 148 -4.52 -15.74 -6.86
N GLY A 149 -5.03 -14.69 -6.23
CA GLY A 149 -4.39 -13.38 -6.15
C GLY A 149 -3.08 -13.40 -5.34
N ILE A 150 -2.19 -12.49 -5.66
CA ILE A 150 -0.86 -12.40 -5.03
C ILE A 150 -0.83 -11.25 -4.03
N PHE A 151 -0.53 -11.58 -2.77
CA PHE A 151 -0.25 -10.59 -1.72
C PHE A 151 1.26 -10.48 -1.47
N VAL A 152 1.80 -9.28 -1.64
CA VAL A 152 3.21 -8.97 -1.34
C VAL A 152 3.28 -7.89 -0.29
N THR A 153 4.07 -8.13 0.74
CA THR A 153 4.32 -7.11 1.78
C THR A 153 5.81 -6.88 1.98
N LEU A 154 6.14 -5.63 2.26
CA LEU A 154 7.47 -5.24 2.70
C LEU A 154 7.50 -5.30 4.24
N CYS A 155 8.29 -6.21 4.79
CA CYS A 155 8.53 -6.28 6.23
C CYS A 155 9.86 -5.60 6.55
N TYR A 156 9.80 -4.57 7.38
CA TYR A 156 10.98 -3.86 7.89
C TYR A 156 11.13 -4.14 9.39
#